data_2dafaecaf00af305219d2a58f6e28a6a
#
_entry.id   2dafaecaf00af305219d2a58f6e28a6a
#
_cell.length_a   1.000
_cell.length_b   1.000
_cell.length_c   1.000
_cell.angle_alpha   90.00
_cell.angle_beta   90.00
_cell.angle_gamma   90.00
#
_symmetry.space_group_name_H-M   'P 1'
#
loop_
_entity.id
_entity.type
_entity.pdbx_description
1 polymer ?
#
loop_
_entity_poly.entity_id
_entity_poly.type
_entity_poly.pdbx_seq_one_letter_code
_entity_poly.pdbx_strand_id
1 'polypeptide(L)'
;MNAQLFIGGVSIVKYRVVVSLAAAALFAWTGVAHAQQPKPRPLETALVGPGTLLIPGLGSVEGVLSTTDAARYKRVFEIQETGAWKAADAIIARIQDRRLMGHVEAQRYLHPTKYRSRFTELRAWMAAHADHPQARRIYRLAVLRQPKGVRAAQAPITNTLAIRGEAVRKASEGRPLNSRAATRQGRNLQSDVRRRVARGWPTGAKELLERRETQRQLNNVQIAQAWRTIARGYFRAGKDEAALRAAWAADVVAPGSAPLAYWWGGLAAWRLGKTQDAETLFATLAQSADAANSLAAAGGFWAARAALTNGHPDRVTAFLEIGAAHERHFYGLLSRHALGVTADFGWIKPDLHFGDFRDIADTRIGARAIALLQIGQEHEAELELLNLAAAQSVLLPDVLALAAHANLPAV
;
A
#
# COMPACT_ATOMS: atom_id res chain seq x y z
N MET A 1 29.32 -54.17 40.01
CA MET A 1 28.23 -54.65 39.16
C MET A 1 27.66 -53.39 38.47
N ASN A 2 27.84 -53.35 37.18
CA ASN A 2 27.61 -52.21 36.32
C ASN A 2 26.13 -51.95 36.06
N ALA A 3 25.72 -50.68 36.11
CA ALA A 3 24.56 -50.18 35.39
C ALA A 3 24.93 -48.87 34.68
N GLN A 4 25.05 -48.98 33.37
CA GLN A 4 25.21 -47.81 32.46
C GLN A 4 23.87 -47.12 32.26
N LEU A 5 23.84 -45.82 32.50
CA LEU A 5 22.77 -44.90 32.04
C LEU A 5 23.05 -44.45 30.60
N PHE A 6 22.15 -44.81 29.71
CA PHE A 6 22.04 -44.19 28.38
C PHE A 6 21.10 -43.00 28.47
N ILE A 7 21.61 -41.82 28.21
CA ILE A 7 20.78 -40.63 27.96
C ILE A 7 20.68 -40.45 26.44
N GLY A 8 19.52 -40.80 25.89
CA GLY A 8 19.22 -40.61 24.48
C GLY A 8 18.86 -39.16 24.15
N GLY A 9 19.48 -38.64 23.09
CA GLY A 9 19.21 -37.32 22.58
C GLY A 9 17.79 -37.16 22.02
N VAL A 10 17.10 -36.12 22.43
CA VAL A 10 15.81 -35.73 21.90
C VAL A 10 16.05 -34.75 20.76
N SER A 11 15.70 -35.20 19.58
CA SER A 11 15.86 -34.52 18.30
C SER A 11 15.00 -33.26 18.18
N ILE A 12 15.63 -32.18 17.75
CA ILE A 12 15.06 -30.84 17.46
C ILE A 12 13.99 -30.84 16.32
N VAL A 13 13.68 -32.00 15.75
CA VAL A 13 12.79 -32.14 14.58
C VAL A 13 11.30 -32.08 14.93
N LYS A 14 10.90 -32.28 16.21
CA LYS A 14 9.47 -32.37 16.59
C LYS A 14 8.73 -31.06 16.70
N TYR A 15 9.39 -29.92 16.76
CA TYR A 15 8.72 -28.61 16.88
C TYR A 15 8.30 -27.96 15.56
N ARG A 16 8.82 -28.43 14.44
CA ARG A 16 8.41 -27.90 13.11
C ARG A 16 7.10 -28.47 12.57
N VAL A 17 6.68 -29.62 13.03
CA VAL A 17 5.48 -30.31 12.52
C VAL A 17 4.20 -29.86 13.23
N VAL A 18 4.28 -29.39 14.50
CA VAL A 18 3.08 -28.97 15.25
C VAL A 18 2.56 -27.60 14.80
N VAL A 19 3.41 -26.70 14.33
CA VAL A 19 2.97 -25.36 13.82
C VAL A 19 2.30 -25.47 12.45
N SER A 20 2.68 -26.45 11.64
CA SER A 20 2.07 -26.68 10.32
C SER A 20 0.71 -27.37 10.38
N LEU A 21 0.43 -28.17 11.41
CA LEU A 21 -0.85 -28.86 11.57
C LEU A 21 -1.96 -27.98 12.16
N ALA A 22 -1.62 -26.98 12.98
CA ALA A 22 -2.62 -26.04 13.49
C ALA A 22 -3.11 -25.03 12.43
N ALA A 23 -2.31 -24.75 11.39
CA ALA A 23 -2.73 -23.94 10.25
C ALA A 23 -3.60 -24.74 9.24
N ALA A 24 -3.40 -26.05 9.14
CA ALA A 24 -4.15 -26.91 8.23
C ALA A 24 -5.54 -27.29 8.75
N ALA A 25 -5.75 -27.36 10.06
CA ALA A 25 -7.04 -27.76 10.65
C ALA A 25 -8.13 -26.68 10.55
N LEU A 26 -7.79 -25.42 10.26
CA LEU A 26 -8.77 -24.34 10.03
C LEU A 26 -9.24 -24.24 8.57
N PHE A 27 -8.63 -24.99 7.64
CA PHE A 27 -9.02 -25.03 6.23
C PHE A 27 -9.79 -26.28 5.81
N ALA A 28 -9.98 -27.24 6.72
CA ALA A 28 -10.57 -28.54 6.38
C ALA A 28 -12.09 -28.63 6.57
N TRP A 29 -12.78 -27.53 6.88
CA TRP A 29 -14.24 -27.60 7.17
C TRP A 29 -15.08 -26.59 6.41
N THR A 30 -14.79 -26.34 5.16
CA THR A 30 -15.77 -25.86 4.20
C THR A 30 -15.42 -26.47 2.84
N GLY A 31 -16.20 -27.46 2.44
CA GLY A 31 -16.28 -27.89 1.04
C GLY A 31 -16.95 -26.81 0.19
N VAL A 32 -16.37 -25.62 0.14
CA VAL A 32 -16.68 -24.63 -0.86
C VAL A 32 -15.80 -25.01 -2.06
N ALA A 33 -16.45 -25.54 -3.08
CA ALA A 33 -15.84 -25.67 -4.40
C ALA A 33 -15.08 -24.37 -4.68
N HIS A 34 -13.77 -24.46 -4.88
CA HIS A 34 -12.98 -23.40 -5.48
C HIS A 34 -13.57 -23.18 -6.87
N ALA A 35 -14.54 -22.29 -6.96
CA ALA A 35 -14.82 -21.63 -8.22
C ALA A 35 -13.51 -20.92 -8.56
N GLN A 36 -12.72 -21.49 -9.48
CA GLN A 36 -11.64 -20.79 -10.11
C GLN A 36 -12.24 -19.48 -10.60
N GLN A 37 -11.87 -18.37 -9.94
CA GLN A 37 -12.16 -17.08 -10.51
C GLN A 37 -11.61 -17.09 -11.92
N PRO A 38 -12.43 -16.86 -12.93
CA PRO A 38 -11.92 -16.78 -14.29
C PRO A 38 -10.83 -15.71 -14.25
N LYS A 39 -9.61 -16.07 -14.70
CA LYS A 39 -8.57 -15.08 -14.96
C LYS A 39 -9.25 -13.96 -15.73
N PRO A 40 -9.12 -12.68 -15.30
CA PRO A 40 -9.64 -11.59 -16.07
C PRO A 40 -9.12 -11.78 -17.51
N ARG A 41 -10.02 -12.04 -18.43
CA ARG A 41 -9.65 -12.05 -19.84
C ARG A 41 -9.15 -10.64 -20.12
N PRO A 42 -7.96 -10.47 -20.73
CA PRO A 42 -7.62 -9.18 -21.29
C PRO A 42 -8.82 -8.74 -22.10
N LEU A 43 -9.24 -7.50 -21.97
CA LEU A 43 -10.20 -6.93 -22.91
C LEU A 43 -9.68 -7.27 -24.31
N GLU A 44 -10.36 -8.18 -25.00
CA GLU A 44 -10.31 -8.15 -26.46
C GLU A 44 -10.93 -6.80 -26.81
N THR A 45 -10.09 -5.78 -26.79
CA THR A 45 -10.36 -4.52 -27.46
C THR A 45 -10.33 -4.90 -28.93
N ALA A 46 -11.40 -5.55 -29.37
CA ALA A 46 -11.62 -5.79 -30.78
C ALA A 46 -11.66 -4.41 -31.39
N LEU A 47 -10.58 -4.04 -32.09
CA LEU A 47 -10.50 -2.86 -32.92
C LEU A 47 -11.58 -3.02 -34.01
N VAL A 48 -12.76 -2.53 -33.70
CA VAL A 48 -13.86 -2.45 -34.67
C VAL A 48 -13.58 -1.26 -35.57
N GLY A 49 -12.72 -1.49 -36.54
CA GLY A 49 -12.27 -0.48 -37.47
C GLY A 49 -11.13 0.40 -36.93
N PRO A 50 -10.35 0.94 -37.84
CA PRO A 50 -9.24 1.80 -37.51
C PRO A 50 -9.75 3.13 -36.95
N GLY A 51 -9.46 3.43 -35.68
CA GLY A 51 -9.81 4.69 -35.01
C GLY A 51 -10.94 4.62 -34.00
N THR A 52 -11.66 3.49 -33.89
CA THR A 52 -12.71 3.29 -32.90
C THR A 52 -12.24 2.49 -31.70
N LEU A 53 -12.79 2.81 -30.52
CA LEU A 53 -12.58 2.11 -29.27
C LEU A 53 -13.87 1.40 -28.87
N LEU A 54 -13.80 0.09 -28.60
CA LEU A 54 -14.94 -0.67 -28.10
C LEU A 54 -14.93 -0.62 -26.59
N ILE A 55 -15.91 0.05 -26.00
CA ILE A 55 -16.09 0.11 -24.56
C ILE A 55 -17.36 -0.68 -24.20
N PRO A 56 -17.27 -1.74 -23.39
CA PRO A 56 -18.45 -2.44 -22.92
C PRO A 56 -19.42 -1.47 -22.24
N GLY A 57 -20.68 -1.46 -22.69
CA GLY A 57 -21.70 -0.53 -22.21
C GLY A 57 -21.94 0.70 -23.10
N LEU A 58 -20.94 1.20 -23.83
CA LEU A 58 -21.09 2.28 -24.83
C LEU A 58 -21.08 1.77 -26.27
N GLY A 59 -20.58 0.53 -26.49
CA GLY A 59 -20.37 0.03 -27.84
C GLY A 59 -19.12 0.64 -28.50
N SER A 60 -19.22 0.95 -29.80
CA SER A 60 -18.14 1.54 -30.58
C SER A 60 -18.16 3.07 -30.44
N VAL A 61 -17.14 3.64 -29.84
CA VAL A 61 -16.95 5.10 -29.72
C VAL A 61 -15.75 5.56 -30.58
N GLU A 62 -15.82 6.78 -31.09
CA GLU A 62 -14.72 7.35 -31.82
C GLU A 62 -13.53 7.60 -30.88
N GLY A 63 -12.36 7.10 -31.24
CA GLY A 63 -11.12 7.35 -30.50
C GLY A 63 -10.61 8.76 -30.71
N VAL A 64 -9.76 9.20 -29.81
CA VAL A 64 -9.16 10.55 -29.86
C VAL A 64 -7.94 10.65 -30.80
N LEU A 65 -7.36 9.51 -31.20
CA LEU A 65 -6.29 9.42 -32.18
C LEU A 65 -6.82 8.95 -33.52
N SER A 66 -6.24 9.48 -34.61
CA SER A 66 -6.45 8.90 -35.93
C SER A 66 -5.93 7.47 -35.95
N THR A 67 -6.53 6.64 -36.80
CA THR A 67 -6.06 5.25 -37.06
C THR A 67 -4.56 5.16 -37.28
N THR A 68 -4.06 6.06 -38.11
CA THR A 68 -2.67 6.08 -38.52
C THR A 68 -1.75 6.40 -37.32
N ASP A 69 -2.11 7.40 -36.51
CA ASP A 69 -1.30 7.75 -35.35
C ASP A 69 -1.43 6.72 -34.22
N ALA A 70 -2.60 6.13 -34.03
CA ALA A 70 -2.77 5.00 -33.08
C ALA A 70 -1.84 3.82 -33.42
N ALA A 71 -1.80 3.42 -34.70
CA ALA A 71 -0.89 2.35 -35.16
C ALA A 71 0.59 2.74 -34.99
N ARG A 72 0.96 4.01 -35.27
CA ARG A 72 2.32 4.53 -35.08
C ARG A 72 2.72 4.50 -33.60
N TYR A 73 1.88 5.00 -32.71
CA TYR A 73 2.15 4.97 -31.28
C TYR A 73 2.33 3.55 -30.75
N LYS A 74 1.42 2.64 -31.08
CA LYS A 74 1.55 1.23 -30.70
C LYS A 74 2.90 0.67 -31.13
N ARG A 75 3.29 0.90 -32.38
CA ARG A 75 4.58 0.43 -32.90
C ARG A 75 5.78 1.10 -32.21
N VAL A 76 5.70 2.37 -31.85
CA VAL A 76 6.77 3.07 -31.12
C VAL A 76 6.97 2.45 -29.74
N PHE A 77 5.90 2.20 -28.97
CA PHE A 77 6.00 1.57 -27.64
C PHE A 77 6.67 0.20 -27.72
N GLU A 78 6.25 -0.65 -28.68
CA GLU A 78 6.85 -1.97 -28.92
C GLU A 78 8.35 -1.89 -29.24
N ILE A 79 8.74 -1.00 -30.15
CA ILE A 79 10.12 -0.84 -30.57
C ILE A 79 10.99 -0.31 -29.43
N GLN A 80 10.49 0.62 -28.63
CA GLN A 80 11.22 1.19 -27.50
C GLN A 80 11.49 0.19 -26.38
N GLU A 81 10.65 -0.83 -26.18
CA GLU A 81 10.91 -1.93 -25.23
C GLU A 81 12.22 -2.67 -25.56
N THR A 82 12.52 -2.82 -26.85
CA THR A 82 13.77 -3.46 -27.28
C THR A 82 14.98 -2.53 -27.27
N GLY A 83 14.77 -1.22 -27.08
CA GLY A 83 15.82 -0.18 -27.12
C GLY A 83 16.26 0.20 -28.53
N ALA A 84 15.47 -0.07 -29.56
CA ALA A 84 15.77 0.27 -30.96
C ALA A 84 15.39 1.74 -31.28
N TRP A 85 16.08 2.69 -30.62
CA TRP A 85 15.74 4.12 -30.61
C TRP A 85 15.67 4.76 -31.97
N LYS A 86 16.62 4.48 -32.88
CA LYS A 86 16.63 5.04 -34.25
C LYS A 86 15.40 4.63 -35.04
N ALA A 87 14.96 3.37 -34.90
CA ALA A 87 13.76 2.88 -35.56
C ALA A 87 12.50 3.55 -34.99
N ALA A 88 12.45 3.74 -33.67
CA ALA A 88 11.37 4.47 -33.03
C ALA A 88 11.32 5.94 -33.50
N ASP A 89 12.46 6.63 -33.56
CA ASP A 89 12.56 8.04 -33.96
C ASP A 89 12.05 8.28 -35.40
N ALA A 90 12.31 7.34 -36.32
CA ALA A 90 11.79 7.39 -37.68
C ALA A 90 10.25 7.34 -37.76
N ILE A 91 9.61 6.64 -36.81
CA ILE A 91 8.14 6.58 -36.72
C ILE A 91 7.62 7.82 -36.00
N ILE A 92 8.26 8.22 -34.89
CA ILE A 92 7.90 9.40 -34.09
C ILE A 92 7.87 10.67 -34.96
N ALA A 93 8.78 10.81 -35.90
CA ALA A 93 8.83 11.93 -36.84
C ALA A 93 7.57 12.06 -37.73
N ARG A 94 6.82 10.96 -37.91
CA ARG A 94 5.61 10.90 -38.74
C ARG A 94 4.31 11.02 -37.94
N ILE A 95 4.36 11.05 -36.61
CA ILE A 95 3.20 11.21 -35.74
C ILE A 95 2.74 12.68 -35.82
N GLN A 96 1.47 12.86 -36.13
CA GLN A 96 0.86 14.21 -36.21
C GLN A 96 0.30 14.62 -34.85
N ASP A 97 -0.47 13.77 -34.20
CA ASP A 97 -1.00 14.04 -32.87
C ASP A 97 0.04 13.74 -31.81
N ARG A 98 0.51 14.77 -31.11
CA ARG A 98 1.63 14.70 -30.15
C ARG A 98 1.20 14.43 -28.69
N ARG A 99 -0.08 14.15 -28.43
CA ARG A 99 -0.62 14.05 -27.05
C ARG A 99 0.03 12.97 -26.18
N LEU A 100 0.51 11.88 -26.77
CA LEU A 100 1.19 10.80 -26.02
C LEU A 100 2.73 10.93 -26.03
N MET A 101 3.30 12.02 -26.53
CA MET A 101 4.76 12.16 -26.56
C MET A 101 5.39 12.14 -25.16
N GLY A 102 4.70 12.67 -24.15
CA GLY A 102 5.15 12.59 -22.76
C GLY A 102 5.35 11.13 -22.29
N HIS A 103 4.46 10.23 -22.69
CA HIS A 103 4.57 8.79 -22.39
C HIS A 103 5.70 8.11 -23.19
N VAL A 104 5.81 8.42 -24.48
CA VAL A 104 6.87 7.89 -25.34
C VAL A 104 8.26 8.26 -24.82
N GLU A 105 8.46 9.52 -24.46
CA GLU A 105 9.71 10.01 -23.89
C GLU A 105 9.96 9.46 -22.48
N ALA A 106 8.91 9.33 -21.65
CA ALA A 106 9.02 8.73 -20.33
C ALA A 106 9.47 7.26 -20.39
N GLN A 107 8.92 6.46 -21.29
CA GLN A 107 9.36 5.08 -21.52
C GLN A 107 10.86 5.03 -21.87
N ARG A 108 11.33 5.90 -22.77
CA ARG A 108 12.75 6.00 -23.14
C ARG A 108 13.62 6.42 -21.97
N TYR A 109 13.27 7.49 -21.26
CA TYR A 109 14.09 8.05 -20.19
C TYR A 109 14.17 7.17 -18.95
N LEU A 110 13.15 6.36 -18.71
CA LEU A 110 13.07 5.42 -17.59
C LEU A 110 13.49 3.99 -17.97
N HIS A 111 13.94 3.77 -19.21
CA HIS A 111 14.37 2.44 -19.65
C HIS A 111 15.57 1.95 -18.79
N PRO A 112 15.51 0.73 -18.23
CA PRO A 112 16.43 0.30 -17.17
C PRO A 112 17.89 0.20 -17.62
N THR A 113 18.16 -0.18 -18.85
CA THR A 113 19.51 -0.54 -19.31
C THR A 113 19.94 0.07 -20.65
N LYS A 114 19.00 0.33 -21.55
CA LYS A 114 19.29 0.69 -22.96
C LYS A 114 19.36 2.20 -23.20
N TYR A 115 18.98 3.03 -22.24
CA TYR A 115 19.01 4.47 -22.37
C TYR A 115 19.51 5.17 -21.09
N ARG A 116 20.42 6.11 -21.25
CA ARG A 116 20.90 6.97 -20.17
C ARG A 116 20.52 8.42 -20.46
N SER A 117 19.34 8.84 -19.99
CA SER A 117 18.84 10.20 -20.18
C SER A 117 19.78 11.26 -19.60
N ARG A 118 19.91 12.41 -20.29
CA ARG A 118 20.72 13.56 -19.84
C ARG A 118 19.85 14.48 -18.96
N PHE A 119 20.51 15.26 -18.10
CA PHE A 119 19.78 16.24 -17.27
C PHE A 119 18.97 17.25 -18.12
N THR A 120 19.50 17.68 -19.26
CA THR A 120 18.81 18.61 -20.17
C THR A 120 17.51 18.04 -20.73
N GLU A 121 17.51 16.77 -21.10
CA GLU A 121 16.32 16.05 -21.58
C GLU A 121 15.25 15.95 -20.47
N LEU A 122 15.68 15.51 -19.27
CA LEU A 122 14.79 15.38 -18.11
C LEU A 122 14.21 16.73 -17.69
N ARG A 123 15.02 17.81 -17.74
CA ARG A 123 14.57 19.16 -17.41
C ARG A 123 13.56 19.68 -18.43
N ALA A 124 13.79 19.47 -19.72
CA ALA A 124 12.86 19.85 -20.77
C ALA A 124 11.54 19.09 -20.65
N TRP A 125 11.62 17.77 -20.41
CA TRP A 125 10.46 16.94 -20.20
C TRP A 125 9.63 17.40 -19.00
N MET A 126 10.28 17.69 -17.86
CA MET A 126 9.61 18.20 -16.66
C MET A 126 8.92 19.54 -16.88
N ALA A 127 9.46 20.40 -17.75
CA ALA A 127 8.83 21.67 -18.08
C ALA A 127 7.55 21.49 -18.90
N ALA A 128 7.47 20.47 -19.75
CA ALA A 128 6.31 20.18 -20.61
C ALA A 128 5.28 19.25 -19.95
N HIS A 129 5.71 18.36 -19.06
CA HIS A 129 4.92 17.23 -18.57
C HIS A 129 4.95 17.09 -17.04
N ALA A 130 4.98 18.20 -16.30
CA ALA A 130 5.00 18.17 -14.83
C ALA A 130 3.75 17.51 -14.19
N ASP A 131 2.63 17.47 -14.92
CA ASP A 131 1.37 16.83 -14.54
C ASP A 131 1.30 15.33 -14.88
N HIS A 132 2.31 14.79 -15.56
CA HIS A 132 2.32 13.41 -16.03
C HIS A 132 2.46 12.41 -14.86
N PRO A 133 1.81 11.22 -14.90
CA PRO A 133 1.92 10.21 -13.83
C PRO A 133 3.37 9.82 -13.49
N GLN A 134 4.26 9.76 -14.48
CA GLN A 134 5.68 9.43 -14.29
C GLN A 134 6.54 10.62 -13.83
N ALA A 135 5.98 11.82 -13.66
CA ALA A 135 6.74 13.04 -13.36
C ALA A 135 7.58 12.93 -12.08
N ARG A 136 7.06 12.26 -11.04
CA ARG A 136 7.83 12.02 -9.80
C ARG A 136 9.07 11.14 -10.02
N ARG A 137 9.00 10.15 -10.92
CA ARG A 137 10.15 9.27 -11.22
C ARG A 137 11.20 10.02 -12.02
N ILE A 138 10.76 10.75 -13.06
CA ILE A 138 11.64 11.56 -13.92
C ILE A 138 12.29 12.69 -13.12
N TYR A 139 11.54 13.38 -12.26
CA TYR A 139 12.09 14.43 -11.39
C TYR A 139 13.18 13.89 -10.45
N ARG A 140 12.96 12.75 -9.81
CA ARG A 140 14.01 12.12 -8.97
C ARG A 140 15.28 11.82 -9.76
N LEU A 141 15.12 11.34 -11.00
CA LEU A 141 16.24 11.08 -11.88
C LEU A 141 16.94 12.38 -12.32
N ALA A 142 16.19 13.45 -12.59
CA ALA A 142 16.73 14.77 -12.88
C ALA A 142 17.55 15.33 -11.71
N VAL A 143 17.04 15.22 -10.48
CA VAL A 143 17.79 15.66 -9.28
C VAL A 143 19.09 14.90 -9.13
N LEU A 144 19.10 13.58 -9.37
CA LEU A 144 20.33 12.76 -9.30
C LEU A 144 21.35 13.12 -10.39
N ARG A 145 20.91 13.65 -11.52
CA ARG A 145 21.78 13.98 -12.68
C ARG A 145 22.01 15.48 -12.85
N GLN A 146 21.53 16.29 -11.92
CA GLN A 146 21.68 17.74 -11.97
C GLN A 146 23.16 18.13 -11.81
N PRO A 147 23.76 18.85 -12.79
CA PRO A 147 25.10 19.38 -12.63
C PRO A 147 25.15 20.49 -11.57
N LYS A 148 26.29 20.66 -10.92
CA LYS A 148 26.51 21.76 -9.96
C LYS A 148 26.31 23.12 -10.67
N GLY A 149 25.62 24.05 -9.99
CA GLY A 149 25.40 25.41 -10.51
C GLY A 149 24.29 25.52 -11.58
N VAL A 150 23.66 24.44 -12.01
CA VAL A 150 22.58 24.46 -12.98
C VAL A 150 21.22 24.55 -12.28
N ARG A 151 20.31 25.40 -12.80
CA ARG A 151 18.94 25.51 -12.28
C ARG A 151 18.23 24.15 -12.29
N ALA A 152 17.57 23.83 -11.20
CA ALA A 152 16.79 22.60 -11.04
C ALA A 152 15.69 22.44 -12.10
N ALA A 153 15.29 21.20 -12.36
CA ALA A 153 14.10 20.91 -13.14
C ALA A 153 12.84 21.38 -12.40
N GLN A 154 11.76 21.62 -13.14
CA GLN A 154 10.45 21.93 -12.58
C GLN A 154 9.99 20.78 -11.68
N ALA A 155 9.43 21.11 -10.51
CA ALA A 155 8.86 20.10 -9.63
C ALA A 155 7.58 19.48 -10.23
N PRO A 156 7.30 18.20 -9.94
CA PRO A 156 6.09 17.55 -10.41
C PRO A 156 4.85 18.20 -9.79
N ILE A 157 3.79 18.34 -10.55
CA ILE A 157 2.47 18.66 -10.07
C ILE A 157 1.92 17.38 -9.42
N THR A 158 1.61 17.44 -8.13
CA THR A 158 1.08 16.30 -7.39
C THR A 158 -0.37 16.55 -7.02
N ASN A 159 -1.26 15.90 -7.74
CA ASN A 159 -2.64 15.81 -7.35
C ASN A 159 -2.81 14.67 -6.35
N THR A 160 -3.59 14.89 -5.31
CA THR A 160 -3.91 13.87 -4.30
C THR A 160 -5.41 13.72 -4.28
N LEU A 161 -5.89 12.53 -4.60
CA LEU A 161 -7.30 12.22 -4.50
C LEU A 161 -7.70 12.32 -3.02
N ALA A 162 -8.46 13.35 -2.69
CA ALA A 162 -9.09 13.48 -1.38
C ALA A 162 -10.41 12.70 -1.42
N ILE A 163 -10.35 11.37 -1.24
CA ILE A 163 -11.55 10.57 -1.03
C ILE A 163 -12.16 11.05 0.28
N ARG A 164 -13.28 11.78 0.19
CA ARG A 164 -14.13 12.10 1.34
C ARG A 164 -14.85 10.82 1.76
N GLY A 165 -14.37 10.18 2.72
CA GLY A 165 -14.80 8.93 3.29
C GLY A 165 -13.55 8.33 3.84
N GLU A 166 -13.56 7.72 4.99
CA GLU A 166 -12.39 7.20 5.72
C GLU A 166 -11.11 7.29 4.87
N ALA A 167 -10.46 8.47 4.93
CA ALA A 167 -9.13 8.54 4.38
C ALA A 167 -8.46 7.28 4.90
N VAL A 168 -8.03 6.41 4.00
CA VAL A 168 -7.07 5.37 4.34
C VAL A 168 -5.91 6.17 4.92
N ARG A 169 -6.06 6.56 6.18
CA ARG A 169 -4.93 6.98 6.98
C ARG A 169 -4.03 5.80 6.81
N LYS A 170 -3.03 5.94 5.96
CA LYS A 170 -1.90 5.03 6.02
C LYS A 170 -1.78 4.73 7.48
N ALA A 171 -1.82 3.45 7.85
CA ALA A 171 -1.67 3.06 9.23
C ALA A 171 -0.45 3.82 9.74
N SER A 172 -0.69 5.09 10.02
CA SER A 172 0.34 6.00 10.46
C SER A 172 0.58 5.43 11.82
N GLU A 173 1.76 4.95 11.99
CA GLU A 173 2.30 4.45 13.22
C GLU A 173 2.02 5.46 14.35
N GLY A 174 0.77 5.57 14.82
CA GLY A 174 0.27 6.57 15.76
C GLY A 174 0.25 7.99 15.14
N ARG A 175 -0.59 8.86 15.68
CA ARG A 175 -0.66 10.28 15.33
C ARG A 175 0.76 10.86 15.32
N PRO A 176 1.26 11.47 14.23
CA PRO A 176 2.57 12.08 14.25
C PRO A 176 2.55 13.08 15.39
N LEU A 177 3.43 12.89 16.35
CA LEU A 177 3.63 13.86 17.42
C LEU A 177 3.68 15.23 16.78
N ASN A 178 2.86 16.17 17.29
CA ASN A 178 2.94 17.56 16.90
C ASN A 178 4.43 17.95 16.94
N SER A 179 5.02 18.07 15.76
CA SER A 179 6.45 18.30 15.57
C SER A 179 6.94 19.60 16.26
N ARG A 180 6.01 20.48 16.66
CA ARG A 180 6.30 21.70 17.42
C ARG A 180 6.80 21.45 18.84
N ALA A 181 6.44 20.35 19.50
CA ALA A 181 6.88 20.05 20.86
C ALA A 181 8.19 19.22 20.91
N ALA A 182 8.64 18.66 19.79
CA ALA A 182 9.85 17.85 19.76
C ALA A 182 11.09 18.71 19.53
N THR A 183 12.04 18.68 20.48
CA THR A 183 13.35 19.29 20.29
C THR A 183 14.10 18.63 19.14
N ARG A 184 15.07 19.33 18.53
CA ARG A 184 15.96 18.76 17.49
C ARG A 184 16.67 17.51 18.00
N GLN A 185 17.14 17.55 19.26
CA GLN A 185 17.78 16.42 19.92
C GLN A 185 16.84 15.22 20.08
N GLY A 186 15.60 15.44 20.56
CA GLY A 186 14.62 14.38 20.70
C GLY A 186 14.30 13.68 19.35
N ARG A 187 14.22 14.44 18.25
CA ARG A 187 14.05 13.87 16.91
C ARG A 187 15.25 13.01 16.47
N ASN A 188 16.47 13.46 16.76
CA ASN A 188 17.68 12.72 16.46
C ASN A 188 17.73 11.41 17.24
N LEU A 189 17.42 11.43 18.54
CA LEU A 189 17.36 10.24 19.39
C LEU A 189 16.34 9.20 18.89
N GLN A 190 15.14 9.67 18.54
CA GLN A 190 14.14 8.77 17.93
C GLN A 190 14.61 8.17 16.59
N SER A 191 15.35 8.97 15.80
CA SER A 191 15.95 8.48 14.56
C SER A 191 17.02 7.43 14.83
N ASP A 192 17.83 7.62 15.89
CA ASP A 192 18.88 6.67 16.27
C ASP A 192 18.29 5.35 16.79
N VAL A 193 17.22 5.39 17.59
CA VAL A 193 16.47 4.21 17.99
C VAL A 193 15.97 3.46 16.76
N ARG A 194 15.31 4.15 15.83
CA ARG A 194 14.81 3.53 14.58
C ARG A 194 15.93 2.90 13.76
N ARG A 195 17.07 3.60 13.62
CA ARG A 195 18.24 3.13 12.85
C ARG A 195 18.85 1.88 13.46
N ARG A 196 19.00 1.80 14.80
CA ARG A 196 19.51 0.61 15.49
C ARG A 196 18.59 -0.59 15.30
N VAL A 197 17.28 -0.38 15.48
CA VAL A 197 16.27 -1.44 15.24
C VAL A 197 16.28 -1.90 13.77
N ALA A 198 16.37 -0.98 12.82
CA ALA A 198 16.43 -1.31 11.40
C ALA A 198 17.67 -2.14 11.01
N ARG A 199 18.79 -1.97 11.76
CA ARG A 199 20.02 -2.77 11.63
C ARG A 199 19.96 -4.10 12.39
N GLY A 200 18.82 -4.50 12.94
CA GLY A 200 18.68 -5.74 13.70
C GLY A 200 19.20 -5.68 15.13
N TRP A 201 19.43 -4.48 15.68
CA TRP A 201 19.98 -4.31 17.03
C TRP A 201 18.99 -3.62 18.00
N PRO A 202 17.84 -4.25 18.32
CA PRO A 202 16.85 -3.69 19.25
C PRO A 202 17.38 -3.55 20.69
N THR A 203 18.29 -4.42 21.13
CA THR A 203 18.91 -4.33 22.46
C THR A 203 19.70 -3.02 22.58
N GLY A 204 20.54 -2.69 21.64
CA GLY A 204 21.26 -1.41 21.67
C GLY A 204 20.35 -0.19 21.52
N ALA A 205 19.18 -0.33 20.90
CA ALA A 205 18.16 0.72 20.89
C ALA A 205 17.52 0.90 22.28
N LYS A 206 17.25 -0.21 23.00
CA LYS A 206 16.80 -0.21 24.38
C LYS A 206 17.79 0.48 25.32
N GLU A 207 19.06 0.06 25.27
CA GLU A 207 20.15 0.64 26.06
C GLU A 207 20.30 2.16 25.84
N LEU A 208 20.14 2.62 24.58
CA LEU A 208 20.14 4.05 24.29
C LEU A 208 18.96 4.76 24.93
N LEU A 209 17.76 4.18 24.87
CA LEU A 209 16.54 4.79 25.42
C LEU A 209 16.57 4.85 26.94
N GLU A 210 17.17 3.86 27.61
CA GLU A 210 17.25 3.76 29.08
C GLU A 210 18.29 4.72 29.71
N ARG A 211 19.13 5.35 28.93
CA ARG A 211 20.08 6.35 29.44
C ARG A 211 19.34 7.54 30.01
N ARG A 212 19.69 7.96 31.20
CA ARG A 212 19.07 9.14 31.90
C ARG A 212 19.09 10.40 31.02
N GLU A 213 20.18 10.63 30.29
CA GLU A 213 20.33 11.77 29.38
C GLU A 213 19.32 11.72 28.24
N THR A 214 19.08 10.52 27.66
CA THR A 214 18.10 10.33 26.60
C THR A 214 16.69 10.58 27.11
N GLN A 215 16.35 10.05 28.28
CA GLN A 215 15.03 10.23 28.87
C GLN A 215 14.71 11.69 29.20
N ARG A 216 15.69 12.47 29.64
CA ARG A 216 15.51 13.91 29.90
C ARG A 216 15.21 14.74 28.65
N GLN A 217 15.58 14.23 27.47
CA GLN A 217 15.41 14.92 26.20
C GLN A 217 14.12 14.52 25.45
N LEU A 218 13.41 13.53 25.95
CA LEU A 218 12.19 12.98 25.36
C LEU A 218 11.02 13.20 26.32
N ASN A 219 9.85 13.52 25.79
CA ASN A 219 8.63 13.45 26.59
C ASN A 219 8.10 11.99 26.64
N ASN A 220 7.14 11.73 27.54
CA ASN A 220 6.61 10.39 27.78
C ASN A 220 6.06 9.73 26.50
N VAL A 221 5.36 10.49 25.65
CA VAL A 221 4.82 9.97 24.38
C VAL A 221 5.95 9.57 23.42
N GLN A 222 7.02 10.35 23.37
CA GLN A 222 8.20 10.02 22.55
C GLN A 222 8.91 8.77 23.08
N ILE A 223 9.00 8.61 24.40
CA ILE A 223 9.56 7.41 25.04
C ILE A 223 8.70 6.17 24.70
N ALA A 224 7.37 6.27 24.83
CA ALA A 224 6.45 5.20 24.50
C ALA A 224 6.55 4.79 23.01
N GLN A 225 6.67 5.76 22.10
CA GLN A 225 6.87 5.48 20.67
C GLN A 225 8.24 4.87 20.37
N ALA A 226 9.27 5.19 21.14
CA ALA A 226 10.56 4.53 21.04
C ALA A 226 10.45 3.06 21.50
N TRP A 227 9.79 2.80 22.63
CA TRP A 227 9.49 1.46 23.10
C TRP A 227 8.69 0.63 22.10
N ARG A 228 7.66 1.21 21.47
CA ARG A 228 6.93 0.59 20.35
C ARG A 228 7.88 0.11 19.24
N THR A 229 8.83 0.95 18.87
CA THR A 229 9.80 0.63 17.82
C THR A 229 10.72 -0.53 18.26
N ILE A 230 11.12 -0.56 19.52
CA ILE A 230 11.92 -1.61 20.13
C ILE A 230 11.13 -2.92 20.22
N ALA A 231 9.85 -2.87 20.66
CA ALA A 231 8.95 -4.03 20.69
C ALA A 231 8.84 -4.71 19.33
N ARG A 232 8.60 -3.92 18.26
CA ARG A 232 8.62 -4.43 16.89
C ARG A 232 9.95 -5.10 16.53
N GLY A 233 11.06 -4.49 16.91
CA GLY A 233 12.40 -5.02 16.64
C GLY A 233 12.64 -6.37 17.30
N TYR A 234 12.28 -6.52 18.55
CA TYR A 234 12.38 -7.79 19.28
C TYR A 234 11.45 -8.85 18.71
N PHE A 235 10.19 -8.49 18.42
CA PHE A 235 9.23 -9.42 17.82
C PHE A 235 9.72 -9.96 16.47
N ARG A 236 10.24 -9.11 15.60
CA ARG A 236 10.81 -9.53 14.31
C ARG A 236 12.06 -10.40 14.44
N ALA A 237 12.80 -10.23 15.52
CA ALA A 237 13.97 -11.04 15.85
C ALA A 237 13.62 -12.34 16.58
N GLY A 238 12.33 -12.66 16.76
CA GLY A 238 11.87 -13.85 17.50
C GLY A 238 12.11 -13.79 19.02
N LYS A 239 12.39 -12.61 19.57
CA LYS A 239 12.63 -12.39 21.01
C LYS A 239 11.33 -11.93 21.69
N ASP A 240 10.35 -12.83 21.76
CA ASP A 240 8.99 -12.51 22.18
C ASP A 240 8.87 -12.00 23.60
N GLU A 241 9.60 -12.60 24.55
CA GLU A 241 9.66 -12.11 25.94
C GLU A 241 10.12 -10.65 26.03
N ALA A 242 11.14 -10.28 25.24
CA ALA A 242 11.65 -8.92 25.22
C ALA A 242 10.67 -7.97 24.49
N ALA A 243 9.97 -8.45 23.46
CA ALA A 243 8.95 -7.68 22.78
C ALA A 243 7.77 -7.36 23.68
N LEU A 244 7.30 -8.35 24.44
CA LEU A 244 6.22 -8.19 25.43
C LEU A 244 6.61 -7.18 26.52
N ARG A 245 7.80 -7.30 27.11
CA ARG A 245 8.29 -6.33 28.10
C ARG A 245 8.38 -4.91 27.54
N ALA A 246 8.84 -4.76 26.30
CA ALA A 246 8.94 -3.47 25.66
C ALA A 246 7.55 -2.86 25.35
N ALA A 247 6.54 -3.67 25.07
CA ALA A 247 5.17 -3.22 24.88
C ALA A 247 4.57 -2.69 26.20
N TRP A 248 4.74 -3.42 27.30
CA TRP A 248 4.32 -2.97 28.62
C TRP A 248 5.07 -1.72 29.07
N ALA A 249 6.38 -1.61 28.77
CA ALA A 249 7.13 -0.39 29.07
C ALA A 249 6.60 0.85 28.30
N ALA A 250 6.09 0.67 27.10
CA ALA A 250 5.44 1.74 26.36
C ALA A 250 4.14 2.20 27.04
N ASP A 251 3.34 1.26 27.50
CA ASP A 251 2.06 1.50 28.16
C ASP A 251 2.25 2.23 29.50
N VAL A 252 3.16 1.74 30.34
CA VAL A 252 3.48 2.33 31.65
C VAL A 252 3.90 3.80 31.52
N VAL A 253 4.68 4.13 30.50
CA VAL A 253 5.20 5.51 30.33
C VAL A 253 4.13 6.48 29.80
N ALA A 254 3.31 6.06 28.85
CA ALA A 254 2.24 6.89 28.29
C ALA A 254 1.11 5.99 27.73
N PRO A 255 0.16 5.61 28.59
CA PRO A 255 -0.95 4.73 28.21
C PRO A 255 -1.69 5.24 26.97
N GLY A 256 -2.03 4.33 26.06
CA GLY A 256 -2.78 4.62 24.83
C GLY A 256 -2.00 5.32 23.73
N SER A 257 -0.85 5.96 24.01
CA SER A 257 -0.12 6.80 23.03
C SER A 257 0.66 6.05 21.95
N ALA A 258 0.79 4.74 22.08
CA ALA A 258 1.58 3.90 21.17
C ALA A 258 0.83 2.63 20.75
N PRO A 259 -0.29 2.71 20.01
CA PRO A 259 -1.16 1.57 19.69
C PRO A 259 -0.44 0.36 19.09
N LEU A 260 0.57 0.59 18.25
CA LEU A 260 1.38 -0.49 17.69
C LEU A 260 2.26 -1.22 18.74
N ALA A 261 2.48 -0.67 19.93
CA ALA A 261 3.13 -1.41 21.00
C ALA A 261 2.23 -2.55 21.47
N TYR A 262 0.93 -2.30 21.63
CA TYR A 262 -0.07 -3.30 21.98
C TYR A 262 -0.17 -4.39 20.93
N TRP A 263 -0.10 -4.01 19.64
CA TRP A 263 -0.08 -4.98 18.54
C TRP A 263 1.10 -5.95 18.62
N TRP A 264 2.33 -5.42 18.72
CA TRP A 264 3.52 -6.28 18.77
C TRP A 264 3.63 -7.05 20.08
N GLY A 265 3.23 -6.46 21.20
CA GLY A 265 3.16 -7.12 22.51
C GLY A 265 2.11 -8.22 22.55
N GLY A 266 0.91 -7.96 22.02
CA GLY A 266 -0.17 -8.94 21.95
C GLY A 266 0.21 -10.15 21.12
N LEU A 267 0.82 -9.93 19.94
CA LEU A 267 1.33 -11.03 19.11
C LEU A 267 2.45 -11.80 19.78
N ALA A 268 3.35 -11.14 20.51
CA ALA A 268 4.41 -11.78 21.27
C ALA A 268 3.85 -12.62 22.42
N ALA A 269 2.90 -12.07 23.19
CA ALA A 269 2.20 -12.78 24.25
C ALA A 269 1.46 -14.01 23.72
N TRP A 270 0.77 -13.88 22.58
CA TRP A 270 0.10 -15.00 21.91
C TRP A 270 1.07 -16.12 21.55
N ARG A 271 2.23 -15.79 20.94
CA ARG A 271 3.26 -16.80 20.60
C ARG A 271 3.88 -17.48 21.84
N LEU A 272 3.94 -16.77 22.96
CA LEU A 272 4.44 -17.29 24.23
C LEU A 272 3.40 -18.14 24.98
N GLY A 273 2.16 -18.24 24.51
CA GLY A 273 1.06 -18.86 25.23
C GLY A 273 0.54 -18.04 26.42
N LYS A 274 0.97 -16.76 26.57
CA LYS A 274 0.51 -15.83 27.61
C LYS A 274 -0.79 -15.17 27.15
N THR A 275 -1.84 -15.98 27.06
CA THR A 275 -3.11 -15.60 26.42
C THR A 275 -3.84 -14.49 27.17
N GLN A 276 -3.66 -14.39 28.49
CA GLN A 276 -4.20 -13.31 29.32
C GLN A 276 -3.57 -11.95 28.96
N ASP A 277 -2.22 -11.90 28.84
CA ASP A 277 -1.51 -10.71 28.39
C ASP A 277 -1.92 -10.33 26.96
N ALA A 278 -2.10 -11.32 26.09
CA ALA A 278 -2.55 -11.12 24.74
C ALA A 278 -3.95 -10.49 24.68
N GLU A 279 -4.91 -11.02 25.46
CA GLU A 279 -6.26 -10.46 25.56
C GLU A 279 -6.22 -9.00 26.01
N THR A 280 -5.49 -8.71 27.07
CA THR A 280 -5.39 -7.35 27.62
C THR A 280 -4.81 -6.38 26.61
N LEU A 281 -3.70 -6.74 25.95
CA LEU A 281 -3.04 -5.86 24.97
C LEU A 281 -3.89 -5.66 23.72
N PHE A 282 -4.55 -6.70 23.21
CA PHE A 282 -5.43 -6.57 22.05
C PHE A 282 -6.72 -5.81 22.37
N ALA A 283 -7.29 -5.98 23.56
CA ALA A 283 -8.45 -5.20 24.02
C ALA A 283 -8.10 -3.71 24.13
N THR A 284 -6.95 -3.40 24.72
CA THR A 284 -6.45 -2.01 24.79
C THR A 284 -6.23 -1.41 23.40
N LEU A 285 -5.69 -2.21 22.46
CA LEU A 285 -5.54 -1.79 21.06
C LEU A 285 -6.89 -1.48 20.40
N ALA A 286 -7.88 -2.36 20.59
CA ALA A 286 -9.22 -2.22 20.02
C ALA A 286 -9.92 -0.93 20.47
N GLN A 287 -9.71 -0.54 21.71
CA GLN A 287 -10.34 0.62 22.34
C GLN A 287 -9.52 1.90 22.25
N SER A 288 -8.30 1.84 21.71
CA SER A 288 -7.42 3.01 21.61
C SER A 288 -7.92 4.04 20.61
N ALA A 289 -8.24 5.24 21.07
CA ALA A 289 -8.65 6.36 20.22
C ALA A 289 -7.56 6.80 19.21
N ASP A 290 -6.30 6.52 19.51
CA ASP A 290 -5.16 6.83 18.63
C ASP A 290 -4.84 5.69 17.64
N ALA A 291 -5.53 4.55 17.74
CA ALA A 291 -5.37 3.46 16.79
C ALA A 291 -5.98 3.81 15.43
N ALA A 292 -5.29 3.45 14.35
CA ALA A 292 -5.91 3.47 13.03
C ALA A 292 -7.02 2.42 12.97
N ASN A 293 -8.08 2.65 12.19
CA ASN A 293 -9.24 1.75 12.06
C ASN A 293 -8.83 0.30 11.77
N SER A 294 -7.82 0.09 10.91
CA SER A 294 -7.29 -1.24 10.61
C SER A 294 -6.65 -1.94 11.82
N LEU A 295 -6.04 -1.17 12.72
CA LEU A 295 -5.45 -1.68 13.95
C LEU A 295 -6.50 -1.92 15.03
N ALA A 296 -7.50 -1.04 15.14
CA ALA A 296 -8.62 -1.25 16.05
C ALA A 296 -9.41 -2.52 15.65
N ALA A 297 -9.67 -2.70 14.35
CA ALA A 297 -10.26 -3.93 13.84
C ALA A 297 -9.43 -5.18 14.19
N ALA A 298 -8.11 -5.10 14.01
CA ALA A 298 -7.21 -6.19 14.35
C ALA A 298 -7.21 -6.46 15.86
N GLY A 299 -7.22 -5.40 16.68
CA GLY A 299 -7.33 -5.49 18.13
C GLY A 299 -8.59 -6.24 18.56
N GLY A 300 -9.75 -5.86 18.04
CA GLY A 300 -11.04 -6.49 18.34
C GLY A 300 -11.04 -7.98 17.96
N PHE A 301 -10.65 -8.31 16.74
CA PHE A 301 -10.59 -9.70 16.28
C PHE A 301 -9.66 -10.58 17.16
N TRP A 302 -8.46 -10.09 17.45
CA TRP A 302 -7.50 -10.85 18.24
C TRP A 302 -7.83 -10.89 19.73
N ALA A 303 -8.48 -9.84 20.29
CA ALA A 303 -9.00 -9.85 21.65
C ALA A 303 -10.09 -10.91 21.81
N ALA A 304 -11.01 -11.02 20.83
CA ALA A 304 -12.04 -12.06 20.82
C ALA A 304 -11.43 -13.47 20.82
N ARG A 305 -10.40 -13.69 19.99
CA ARG A 305 -9.70 -14.99 19.97
C ARG A 305 -9.00 -15.31 21.28
N ALA A 306 -8.35 -14.31 21.90
CA ALA A 306 -7.67 -14.48 23.18
C ALA A 306 -8.68 -14.72 24.31
N ALA A 307 -9.80 -14.00 24.36
CA ALA A 307 -10.88 -14.19 25.31
C ALA A 307 -11.46 -15.62 25.22
N LEU A 308 -11.71 -16.11 24.02
CA LEU A 308 -12.19 -17.49 23.82
C LEU A 308 -11.19 -18.50 24.36
N THR A 309 -9.90 -18.32 24.12
CA THR A 309 -8.82 -19.21 24.62
C THR A 309 -8.70 -19.14 26.14
N ASN A 310 -8.99 -18.00 26.75
CA ASN A 310 -8.95 -17.79 28.20
C ASN A 310 -10.24 -18.28 28.93
N GLY A 311 -11.24 -18.79 28.18
CA GLY A 311 -12.51 -19.21 28.76
C GLY A 311 -13.46 -18.05 29.09
N HIS A 312 -13.36 -16.92 28.39
CA HIS A 312 -14.23 -15.77 28.52
C HIS A 312 -15.17 -15.60 27.30
N PRO A 313 -16.07 -16.59 27.00
CA PRO A 313 -16.92 -16.53 25.82
C PRO A 313 -17.92 -15.35 25.85
N ASP A 314 -18.25 -14.86 27.04
CA ASP A 314 -19.09 -13.70 27.28
C ASP A 314 -18.55 -12.40 26.68
N ARG A 315 -17.24 -12.30 26.52
CA ARG A 315 -16.55 -11.11 25.97
C ARG A 315 -16.33 -11.16 24.46
N VAL A 316 -16.47 -12.36 23.87
CA VAL A 316 -16.12 -12.57 22.44
C VAL A 316 -16.94 -11.70 21.51
N THR A 317 -18.27 -11.69 21.68
CA THR A 317 -19.18 -10.92 20.84
C THR A 317 -18.83 -9.41 20.88
N ALA A 318 -18.64 -8.84 22.06
CA ALA A 318 -18.31 -7.43 22.22
C ALA A 318 -16.99 -7.05 21.51
N PHE A 319 -15.97 -7.89 21.59
CA PHE A 319 -14.72 -7.65 20.87
C PHE A 319 -14.88 -7.79 19.35
N LEU A 320 -15.66 -8.76 18.87
CA LEU A 320 -15.94 -8.90 17.44
C LEU A 320 -16.75 -7.72 16.91
N GLU A 321 -17.67 -7.16 17.67
CA GLU A 321 -18.44 -5.97 17.28
C GLU A 321 -17.54 -4.75 17.09
N ILE A 322 -16.54 -4.54 17.98
CA ILE A 322 -15.53 -3.50 17.81
C ILE A 322 -14.78 -3.70 16.49
N GLY A 323 -14.36 -4.92 16.19
CA GLY A 323 -13.71 -5.24 14.92
C GLY A 323 -14.61 -4.99 13.72
N ALA A 324 -15.87 -5.47 13.78
CA ALA A 324 -16.87 -5.42 12.73
C ALA A 324 -17.29 -4.00 12.34
N ALA A 325 -17.18 -3.04 13.27
CA ALA A 325 -17.43 -1.62 12.99
C ALA A 325 -16.50 -1.04 11.90
N HIS A 326 -15.40 -1.72 11.61
CA HIS A 326 -14.41 -1.33 10.59
C HIS A 326 -14.52 -2.22 9.34
N GLU A 327 -15.68 -2.31 8.74
CA GLU A 327 -16.06 -3.28 7.69
C GLU A 327 -15.16 -3.31 6.45
N ARG A 328 -14.48 -2.20 6.11
CA ARG A 328 -13.59 -2.12 4.93
C ARG A 328 -12.17 -2.59 5.21
N HIS A 329 -11.91 -3.13 6.39
CA HIS A 329 -10.61 -3.65 6.77
C HIS A 329 -10.63 -5.17 6.93
N PHE A 330 -9.51 -5.82 6.64
CA PHE A 330 -9.39 -7.29 6.65
C PHE A 330 -9.93 -7.92 7.94
N TYR A 331 -9.49 -7.43 9.11
CA TYR A 331 -9.98 -7.95 10.39
C TYR A 331 -11.43 -7.54 10.70
N GLY A 332 -11.88 -6.43 10.16
CA GLY A 332 -13.28 -6.03 10.23
C GLY A 332 -14.19 -7.02 9.50
N LEU A 333 -13.80 -7.41 8.29
CA LEU A 333 -14.49 -8.44 7.52
C LEU A 333 -14.48 -9.80 8.22
N LEU A 334 -13.34 -10.20 8.80
CA LEU A 334 -13.26 -11.44 9.58
C LEU A 334 -14.16 -11.40 10.82
N SER A 335 -14.24 -10.26 11.51
CA SER A 335 -15.11 -10.08 12.67
C SER A 335 -16.59 -10.16 12.28
N ARG A 336 -17.01 -9.50 11.18
CA ARG A 336 -18.38 -9.62 10.63
C ARG A 336 -18.71 -11.06 10.27
N HIS A 337 -17.81 -11.73 9.57
CA HIS A 337 -17.99 -13.13 9.22
C HIS A 337 -18.16 -14.03 10.45
N ALA A 338 -17.36 -13.81 11.50
CA ALA A 338 -17.47 -14.56 12.77
C ALA A 338 -18.78 -14.29 13.52
N LEU A 339 -19.36 -13.09 13.35
CA LEU A 339 -20.69 -12.74 13.87
C LEU A 339 -21.86 -13.25 12.99
N GLY A 340 -21.58 -13.91 11.87
CA GLY A 340 -22.60 -14.34 10.91
C GLY A 340 -23.19 -13.19 10.08
N VAL A 341 -22.57 -12.02 10.09
CA VAL A 341 -23.01 -10.85 9.33
C VAL A 341 -22.36 -10.86 7.95
N THR A 342 -23.18 -10.91 6.91
CA THR A 342 -22.69 -10.78 5.53
C THR A 342 -22.24 -9.36 5.25
N ALA A 343 -21.10 -9.23 4.56
CA ALA A 343 -20.65 -7.94 4.08
C ALA A 343 -21.41 -7.60 2.79
N ASP A 344 -22.29 -6.60 2.87
CA ASP A 344 -22.90 -6.02 1.67
C ASP A 344 -22.05 -4.84 1.22
N PHE A 345 -21.26 -5.04 0.17
CA PHE A 345 -20.42 -3.99 -0.39
C PHE A 345 -21.13 -3.17 -1.47
N GLY A 346 -22.40 -3.47 -1.76
CA GLY A 346 -23.16 -2.77 -2.78
C GLY A 346 -22.41 -2.77 -4.12
N TRP A 347 -22.00 -3.94 -4.60
CA TRP A 347 -21.29 -4.10 -5.88
C TRP A 347 -22.19 -3.74 -7.06
N ILE A 348 -22.55 -2.46 -7.15
CA ILE A 348 -23.29 -1.92 -8.28
C ILE A 348 -22.27 -1.39 -9.27
N LYS A 349 -22.24 -1.98 -10.47
CA LYS A 349 -21.44 -1.42 -11.56
C LYS A 349 -22.09 -0.10 -11.96
N PRO A 350 -21.38 1.03 -11.90
CA PRO A 350 -21.95 2.31 -12.30
C PRO A 350 -22.30 2.29 -13.79
N ASP A 351 -23.41 2.89 -14.16
CA ASP A 351 -23.76 3.08 -15.56
C ASP A 351 -22.78 4.06 -16.21
N LEU A 352 -22.44 3.80 -17.46
CA LEU A 352 -21.56 4.64 -18.25
C LEU A 352 -22.35 5.20 -19.41
N HIS A 353 -22.45 6.53 -19.48
CA HIS A 353 -23.13 7.23 -20.57
C HIS A 353 -22.13 7.88 -21.51
N PHE A 354 -22.58 8.16 -22.74
CA PHE A 354 -21.72 8.84 -23.74
C PHE A 354 -21.28 10.24 -23.28
N GLY A 355 -22.11 10.93 -22.47
CA GLY A 355 -21.75 12.19 -21.83
C GLY A 355 -20.53 12.07 -20.94
N ASP A 356 -20.52 11.08 -20.04
CA ASP A 356 -19.42 10.82 -19.09
C ASP A 356 -18.09 10.58 -19.83
N PHE A 357 -18.17 9.79 -20.93
CA PHE A 357 -17.00 9.55 -21.79
C PHE A 357 -16.48 10.85 -22.45
N ARG A 358 -17.39 11.71 -22.93
CA ARG A 358 -17.03 13.01 -23.53
C ARG A 358 -16.42 13.94 -22.50
N ASP A 359 -16.98 14.04 -21.31
CA ASP A 359 -16.48 14.88 -20.24
C ASP A 359 -15.03 14.50 -19.86
N ILE A 360 -14.73 13.21 -19.88
CA ILE A 360 -13.33 12.71 -19.73
C ILE A 360 -12.50 13.11 -20.96
N ALA A 361 -12.99 12.83 -22.18
CA ALA A 361 -12.26 13.03 -23.43
C ALA A 361 -11.91 14.51 -23.68
N ASP A 362 -12.75 15.44 -23.23
CA ASP A 362 -12.56 16.87 -23.40
C ASP A 362 -11.47 17.45 -22.48
N THR A 363 -11.00 16.67 -21.49
CA THR A 363 -9.87 17.06 -20.66
C THR A 363 -8.54 16.62 -21.29
N ARG A 364 -7.47 17.41 -21.08
CA ARG A 364 -6.13 17.03 -21.55
C ARG A 364 -5.63 15.69 -20.98
N ILE A 365 -5.90 15.43 -19.70
CA ILE A 365 -5.49 14.21 -19.01
C ILE A 365 -6.35 13.03 -19.49
N GLY A 366 -7.66 13.20 -19.57
CA GLY A 366 -8.57 12.16 -20.03
C GLY A 366 -8.37 11.81 -21.50
N ALA A 367 -8.12 12.80 -22.36
CA ALA A 367 -7.78 12.55 -23.75
C ALA A 367 -6.51 11.70 -23.91
N ARG A 368 -5.50 11.87 -23.02
CA ARG A 368 -4.34 10.98 -22.98
C ARG A 368 -4.71 9.57 -22.53
N ALA A 369 -5.55 9.46 -21.49
CA ALA A 369 -6.02 8.16 -21.00
C ALA A 369 -6.76 7.37 -22.09
N ILE A 370 -7.70 8.03 -22.78
CA ILE A 370 -8.45 7.40 -23.89
C ILE A 370 -7.52 7.02 -25.05
N ALA A 371 -6.56 7.88 -25.41
CA ALA A 371 -5.56 7.56 -26.42
C ALA A 371 -4.72 6.33 -26.03
N LEU A 372 -4.37 6.19 -24.76
CA LEU A 372 -3.64 5.02 -24.25
C LEU A 372 -4.50 3.75 -24.31
N LEU A 373 -5.78 3.81 -23.95
CA LEU A 373 -6.72 2.70 -24.11
C LEU A 373 -6.84 2.30 -25.59
N GLN A 374 -6.90 3.28 -26.50
CA GLN A 374 -7.02 3.05 -27.94
C GLN A 374 -5.82 2.27 -28.51
N ILE A 375 -4.65 2.37 -27.90
CA ILE A 375 -3.44 1.66 -28.32
C ILE A 375 -3.10 0.45 -27.44
N GLY A 376 -3.98 0.08 -26.47
CA GLY A 376 -3.79 -1.07 -25.60
C GLY A 376 -2.78 -0.87 -24.47
N GLN A 377 -2.50 0.38 -24.07
CA GLN A 377 -1.64 0.74 -22.94
C GLN A 377 -2.49 0.93 -21.68
N GLU A 378 -3.16 -0.13 -21.23
CA GLU A 378 -4.14 -0.08 -20.12
C GLU A 378 -3.54 0.44 -18.82
N HIS A 379 -2.37 -0.04 -18.43
CA HIS A 379 -1.72 0.39 -17.20
C HIS A 379 -1.42 1.90 -17.17
N GLU A 380 -0.92 2.45 -18.28
CA GLU A 380 -0.63 3.88 -18.36
C GLU A 380 -1.94 4.69 -18.40
N ALA A 381 -3.01 4.14 -18.99
CA ALA A 381 -4.33 4.75 -18.99
C ALA A 381 -4.91 4.81 -17.56
N GLU A 382 -4.79 3.75 -16.76
CA GLU A 382 -5.19 3.73 -15.35
C GLU A 382 -4.48 4.86 -14.56
N LEU A 383 -3.18 5.02 -14.75
CA LEU A 383 -2.42 6.07 -14.08
C LEU A 383 -2.88 7.48 -14.47
N GLU A 384 -3.25 7.69 -15.75
CA GLU A 384 -3.82 8.98 -16.19
C GLU A 384 -5.23 9.20 -15.62
N LEU A 385 -6.09 8.18 -15.58
CA LEU A 385 -7.42 8.29 -14.99
C LEU A 385 -7.37 8.59 -13.48
N LEU A 386 -6.50 7.93 -12.74
CA LEU A 386 -6.24 8.25 -11.33
C LEU A 386 -5.75 9.69 -11.15
N ASN A 387 -4.89 10.16 -12.04
CA ASN A 387 -4.40 11.52 -12.04
C ASN A 387 -5.51 12.52 -12.38
N LEU A 388 -6.40 12.21 -13.33
CA LEU A 388 -7.56 13.01 -13.68
C LEU A 388 -8.52 13.14 -12.47
N ALA A 389 -8.90 12.03 -11.87
CA ALA A 389 -9.77 12.01 -10.70
C ALA A 389 -9.17 12.82 -9.53
N ALA A 390 -7.86 12.78 -9.36
CA ALA A 390 -7.15 13.56 -8.35
C ALA A 390 -7.07 15.07 -8.68
N ALA A 391 -6.97 15.42 -9.96
CA ALA A 391 -6.90 16.81 -10.43
C ALA A 391 -8.29 17.46 -10.47
N GLN A 392 -9.31 16.70 -10.86
CA GLN A 392 -10.68 17.14 -11.09
C GLN A 392 -11.66 16.18 -10.43
N SER A 393 -11.86 16.31 -9.11
CA SER A 393 -12.68 15.38 -8.32
C SER A 393 -14.16 15.36 -8.73
N VAL A 394 -14.63 16.35 -9.49
CA VAL A 394 -15.98 16.36 -10.07
C VAL A 394 -16.17 15.24 -11.08
N LEU A 395 -15.12 14.86 -11.81
CA LEU A 395 -15.13 13.77 -12.79
C LEU A 395 -14.89 12.37 -12.17
N LEU A 396 -14.78 12.28 -10.85
CA LEU A 396 -14.55 10.99 -10.20
C LEU A 396 -15.63 9.94 -10.52
N PRO A 397 -16.94 10.26 -10.53
CA PRO A 397 -17.98 9.31 -10.92
C PRO A 397 -17.79 8.79 -12.35
N ASP A 398 -17.51 9.67 -13.29
CA ASP A 398 -17.34 9.35 -14.71
C ASP A 398 -16.10 8.48 -14.94
N VAL A 399 -15.01 8.81 -14.24
CA VAL A 399 -13.76 8.01 -14.25
C VAL A 399 -14.01 6.61 -13.69
N LEU A 400 -14.76 6.48 -12.59
CA LEU A 400 -15.11 5.18 -12.02
C LEU A 400 -16.02 4.37 -12.95
N ALA A 401 -16.99 5.02 -13.60
CA ALA A 401 -17.86 4.37 -14.57
C ALA A 401 -17.05 3.86 -15.77
N LEU A 402 -16.18 4.69 -16.36
CA LEU A 402 -15.29 4.27 -17.44
C LEU A 402 -14.38 3.13 -17.02
N ALA A 403 -13.75 3.22 -15.85
CA ALA A 403 -12.84 2.19 -15.34
C ALA A 403 -13.54 0.85 -15.12
N ALA A 404 -14.77 0.86 -14.55
CA ALA A 404 -15.57 -0.34 -14.33
C ALA A 404 -15.97 -1.02 -15.65
N HIS A 405 -16.27 -0.24 -16.68
CA HIS A 405 -16.61 -0.76 -18.01
C HIS A 405 -15.39 -1.18 -18.84
N ALA A 406 -14.29 -0.47 -18.72
CA ALA A 406 -13.03 -0.81 -19.37
C ALA A 406 -12.19 -1.84 -18.59
N ASN A 407 -12.71 -2.41 -17.49
CA ASN A 407 -12.04 -3.40 -16.63
C ASN A 407 -10.64 -2.94 -16.16
N LEU A 408 -10.57 -1.71 -15.65
CA LEU A 408 -9.33 -1.09 -15.15
C LEU A 408 -9.30 -1.15 -13.61
N PRO A 409 -8.78 -2.24 -13.02
CA PRO A 409 -8.94 -2.51 -11.58
C PRO A 409 -8.10 -1.60 -10.67
N ALA A 410 -7.13 -0.86 -11.20
CA ALA A 410 -6.29 0.02 -10.40
C ALA A 410 -6.94 1.41 -10.15
N VAL A 411 -7.99 1.76 -10.89
CA VAL A 411 -8.78 2.98 -10.71
C VAL A 411 -9.88 2.76 -9.69
#